data_3a1606facbd3db11ef4832565d4ad8be
#
_entry.id   3a1606facbd3db11ef4832565d4ad8be
#
_cell.length_a   1.000
_cell.length_b   1.000
_cell.length_c   1.000
_cell.angle_alpha   90.00
_cell.angle_beta   90.00
_cell.angle_gamma   90.00
#
_symmetry.space_group_name_H-M   'P 1'
#
loop_
_entity.id
_entity.type
_entity.pdbx_description
1 polymer ?
#
loop_
_entity_poly.entity_id
_entity_poly.type
_entity_poly.pdbx_seq_one_letter_code
_entity_poly.pdbx_strand_id
1 'polypeptide(L)'
;MGLIKAAIKNKKIVLFLVAIIIVSGFYCYSGISKQETPDVASPAAMITTVYPGASSSDIEKLVTKKVEQKVEEVDGCDYVESYSESNASIVIIYLNNDADQDKAWRDLRDKVKDLKSDLPNGCNDSEINTNLAETAGIIISVSGNNYSYQQLGNYADDIKKQLRDTSGISRIDVKGKQARQVKVQVDWNKVNKYQVSVADVCTVLSAQNVDIPSGSLNLVTGKIKVDTPGMFSSLHDIENTVVGVSSSTGETVRIKDIAKVYMDYDDDSNYKFTDNGQNAVLLAGYFQKNKNIVPIGKDITKKLDTIKKQMPKDLTIDEIT
;
A
#
# COMPACT_ATOMS: atom_id res chain seq x y z
N MET A 1 21.35 62.59 -8.78
CA MET A 1 20.16 63.45 -8.95
C MET A 1 19.46 63.34 -10.33
N GLY A 2 20.08 62.78 -11.40
CA GLY A 2 19.53 62.67 -12.73
C GLY A 2 18.28 61.80 -12.89
N LEU A 3 18.24 60.60 -12.31
CA LEU A 3 17.17 59.64 -12.41
C LEU A 3 15.81 60.15 -11.86
N ILE A 4 15.83 60.77 -10.69
CA ILE A 4 14.64 61.34 -10.05
C ILE A 4 14.03 62.46 -10.88
N LYS A 5 14.88 63.38 -11.38
CA LYS A 5 14.42 64.45 -12.29
C LYS A 5 13.84 63.92 -13.62
N ALA A 6 14.46 62.88 -14.19
CA ALA A 6 13.96 62.22 -15.39
C ALA A 6 12.61 61.52 -15.18
N ALA A 7 12.43 60.85 -14.04
CA ALA A 7 11.19 60.18 -13.64
C ALA A 7 10.04 61.21 -13.46
N ILE A 8 10.29 62.34 -12.80
CA ILE A 8 9.30 63.41 -12.59
C ILE A 8 8.92 64.05 -13.92
N LYS A 9 9.89 64.24 -14.83
CA LYS A 9 9.66 64.86 -16.15
C LYS A 9 8.83 63.94 -17.05
N ASN A 10 9.01 62.63 -16.96
CA ASN A 10 8.36 61.62 -17.82
C ASN A 10 7.29 60.82 -17.09
N LYS A 11 6.36 61.47 -16.39
CA LYS A 11 5.30 60.84 -15.58
C LYS A 11 4.56 59.72 -16.29
N LYS A 12 4.27 59.87 -17.60
CA LYS A 12 3.54 58.85 -18.38
C LYS A 12 4.33 57.54 -18.54
N ILE A 13 5.67 57.64 -18.72
CA ILE A 13 6.55 56.47 -18.85
C ILE A 13 6.67 55.74 -17.51
N VAL A 14 6.80 56.50 -16.43
CA VAL A 14 6.84 55.92 -15.09
C VAL A 14 5.54 55.21 -14.75
N LEU A 15 4.40 55.80 -15.04
CA LEU A 15 3.08 55.22 -14.79
C LEU A 15 2.88 53.94 -15.62
N PHE A 16 3.36 53.92 -16.87
CA PHE A 16 3.33 52.74 -17.74
C PHE A 16 4.22 51.61 -17.20
N LEU A 17 5.44 51.95 -16.74
CA LEU A 17 6.32 50.99 -16.08
C LEU A 17 5.72 50.39 -14.79
N VAL A 18 5.08 51.22 -13.97
CA VAL A 18 4.37 50.74 -12.75
C VAL A 18 3.22 49.81 -13.13
N ALA A 19 2.46 50.15 -14.16
CA ALA A 19 1.39 49.29 -14.64
C ALA A 19 1.91 47.92 -15.12
N ILE A 20 3.04 47.89 -15.85
CA ILE A 20 3.69 46.64 -16.27
C ILE A 20 4.13 45.83 -15.07
N ILE A 21 4.75 46.44 -14.05
CA ILE A 21 5.19 45.76 -12.83
C ILE A 21 3.97 45.14 -12.09
N ILE A 22 2.87 45.88 -11.97
CA ILE A 22 1.65 45.39 -11.31
C ILE A 22 1.08 44.19 -12.09
N VAL A 23 0.94 44.31 -13.43
CA VAL A 23 0.41 43.20 -14.26
C VAL A 23 1.33 41.99 -14.22
N SER A 24 2.66 42.22 -14.32
CA SER A 24 3.66 41.16 -14.23
C SER A 24 3.64 40.47 -12.84
N GLY A 25 3.52 41.27 -11.75
CA GLY A 25 3.41 40.77 -10.40
C GLY A 25 2.16 39.92 -10.22
N PHE A 26 1.03 40.33 -10.76
CA PHE A 26 -0.22 39.56 -10.72
C PHE A 26 -0.11 38.24 -11.51
N TYR A 27 0.53 38.31 -12.68
CA TYR A 27 0.79 37.11 -13.49
C TYR A 27 1.72 36.11 -12.79
N CYS A 28 2.83 36.59 -12.23
CA CYS A 28 3.76 35.75 -11.45
C CYS A 28 3.07 35.15 -10.21
N TYR A 29 2.29 35.96 -9.47
CA TYR A 29 1.55 35.47 -8.30
C TYR A 29 0.53 34.37 -8.64
N SER A 30 -0.13 34.48 -9.79
CA SER A 30 -1.07 33.44 -10.24
C SER A 30 -0.39 32.15 -10.69
N GLY A 31 0.88 32.21 -11.09
CA GLY A 31 1.68 31.07 -11.54
C GLY A 31 2.43 30.36 -10.42
N ILE A 32 2.49 30.93 -9.21
CA ILE A 32 3.16 30.28 -8.07
C ILE A 32 2.37 29.04 -7.63
N SER A 33 3.04 27.90 -7.55
CA SER A 33 2.46 26.69 -6.97
C SER A 33 2.16 26.90 -5.48
N LYS A 34 0.90 26.67 -5.10
CA LYS A 34 0.45 26.76 -3.72
C LYS A 34 0.38 25.35 -3.15
N GLN A 35 0.99 25.14 -2.00
CA GLN A 35 0.99 23.90 -1.24
C GLN A 35 0.63 24.23 0.21
N GLU A 36 0.01 23.31 0.90
CA GLU A 36 -0.34 23.46 2.32
C GLU A 36 0.91 23.27 3.20
N THR A 37 1.69 22.25 2.89
CA THR A 37 2.99 21.98 3.52
C THR A 37 4.08 21.97 2.47
N PRO A 38 5.27 22.52 2.76
CA PRO A 38 6.40 22.42 1.85
C PRO A 38 6.75 20.96 1.58
N ASP A 39 7.08 20.61 0.33
CA ASP A 39 7.68 19.33 0.00
C ASP A 39 9.06 19.22 0.64
N VAL A 40 9.13 18.72 1.85
CA VAL A 40 10.39 18.39 2.49
C VAL A 40 10.75 16.98 2.06
N ALA A 41 11.82 16.87 1.27
CA ALA A 41 12.39 15.57 0.98
C ALA A 41 12.89 14.97 2.30
N SER A 42 12.26 13.88 2.76
CA SER A 42 12.79 13.15 3.91
C SER A 42 13.96 12.31 3.44
N PRO A 43 15.19 12.57 3.92
CA PRO A 43 16.33 11.75 3.57
C PRO A 43 16.32 10.42 4.34
N ALA A 44 15.16 9.85 4.58
CA ALA A 44 14.97 8.63 5.34
C ALA A 44 14.09 7.63 4.63
N ALA A 45 14.40 6.34 4.79
CA ALA A 45 13.57 5.23 4.32
C ALA A 45 13.43 4.18 5.43
N MET A 46 12.28 3.53 5.49
CA MET A 46 11.97 2.47 6.44
C MET A 46 11.89 1.12 5.73
N ILE A 47 12.58 0.15 6.28
CA ILE A 47 12.58 -1.24 5.85
C ILE A 47 11.87 -2.06 6.91
N THR A 48 10.79 -2.74 6.56
CA THR A 48 10.04 -3.62 7.47
C THR A 48 10.17 -5.05 6.98
N THR A 49 10.61 -5.94 7.87
CA THR A 49 10.72 -7.38 7.59
C THR A 49 9.93 -8.15 8.62
N VAL A 50 8.95 -8.93 8.19
CA VAL A 50 8.10 -9.75 9.08
C VAL A 50 8.64 -11.18 9.12
N TYR A 51 8.85 -11.70 10.33
CA TYR A 51 9.22 -13.09 10.59
C TYR A 51 8.24 -13.69 11.60
N PRO A 52 7.16 -14.31 11.13
CA PRO A 52 6.10 -14.81 12.01
C PRO A 52 6.59 -15.85 13.01
N GLY A 53 6.16 -15.71 14.27
CA GLY A 53 6.50 -16.65 15.34
C GLY A 53 7.85 -16.41 16.03
N ALA A 54 8.66 -15.45 15.56
CA ALA A 54 9.94 -15.15 16.16
C ALA A 54 9.82 -14.18 17.34
N SER A 55 10.63 -14.41 18.38
CA SER A 55 10.78 -13.46 19.49
C SER A 55 11.57 -12.21 19.07
N SER A 56 11.47 -11.11 19.83
CA SER A 56 12.25 -9.89 19.54
C SER A 56 13.77 -10.14 19.56
N SER A 57 14.26 -11.05 20.42
CA SER A 57 15.68 -11.45 20.45
C SER A 57 16.11 -12.23 19.21
N ASP A 58 15.21 -13.09 18.67
CA ASP A 58 15.49 -13.82 17.43
C ASP A 58 15.43 -12.90 16.23
N ILE A 59 14.47 -11.97 16.21
CA ILE A 59 14.36 -10.92 15.19
C ILE A 59 15.64 -10.09 15.14
N GLU A 60 16.14 -9.63 16.30
CA GLU A 60 17.38 -8.87 16.38
C GLU A 60 18.56 -9.62 15.77
N LYS A 61 18.75 -10.88 16.17
CA LYS A 61 19.93 -11.66 15.78
C LYS A 61 19.89 -12.16 14.34
N LEU A 62 18.71 -12.60 13.90
CA LEU A 62 18.57 -13.34 12.64
C LEU A 62 18.14 -12.44 11.48
N VAL A 63 17.51 -11.29 11.77
CA VAL A 63 16.93 -10.39 10.77
C VAL A 63 17.54 -9.00 10.89
N THR A 64 17.28 -8.28 12.01
CA THR A 64 17.62 -6.85 12.14
C THR A 64 19.10 -6.56 11.87
N LYS A 65 20.01 -7.28 12.52
CA LYS A 65 21.45 -7.08 12.32
C LYS A 65 21.92 -7.27 10.89
N LYS A 66 21.31 -8.19 10.16
CA LYS A 66 21.66 -8.43 8.75
C LYS A 66 21.14 -7.32 7.86
N VAL A 67 19.91 -6.83 8.16
CA VAL A 67 19.34 -5.69 7.45
C VAL A 67 20.15 -4.43 7.71
N GLU A 68 20.49 -4.12 8.98
CA GLU A 68 21.34 -3.00 9.35
C GLU A 68 22.65 -2.99 8.58
N GLN A 69 23.40 -4.09 8.63
CA GLN A 69 24.68 -4.22 7.95
C GLN A 69 24.59 -3.93 6.45
N LYS A 70 23.52 -4.41 5.80
CA LYS A 70 23.31 -4.16 4.37
C LYS A 70 22.87 -2.74 4.08
N VAL A 71 22.08 -2.16 4.95
CA VAL A 71 21.56 -0.79 4.82
C VAL A 71 22.66 0.25 5.07
N GLU A 72 23.57 0.00 6.01
CA GLU A 72 24.75 0.84 6.26
C GLU A 72 25.71 0.92 5.06
N GLU A 73 25.70 -0.10 4.18
CA GLU A 73 26.51 -0.08 2.95
C GLU A 73 25.95 0.86 1.87
N VAL A 74 24.76 1.45 2.05
CA VAL A 74 24.12 2.33 1.06
C VAL A 74 24.91 3.63 0.94
N ASP A 75 25.23 4.03 -0.29
CA ASP A 75 25.98 5.25 -0.56
C ASP A 75 25.23 6.49 -0.06
N GLY A 76 25.88 7.28 0.78
CA GLY A 76 25.28 8.45 1.41
C GLY A 76 24.52 8.17 2.72
N CYS A 77 24.59 6.97 3.29
CA CYS A 77 24.07 6.68 4.62
C CYS A 77 24.75 7.54 5.68
N ASP A 78 23.97 8.19 6.53
CA ASP A 78 24.45 8.94 7.69
C ASP A 78 24.44 8.06 8.94
N TYR A 79 23.24 7.54 9.25
CA TYR A 79 23.06 6.59 10.36
C TYR A 79 21.81 5.71 10.13
N VAL A 80 21.72 4.65 10.92
CA VAL A 80 20.62 3.69 10.90
C VAL A 80 20.02 3.58 12.29
N GLU A 81 18.70 3.55 12.39
CA GLU A 81 17.96 3.21 13.60
C GLU A 81 17.19 1.92 13.37
N SER A 82 17.11 1.08 14.39
CA SER A 82 16.34 -0.17 14.27
C SER A 82 15.50 -0.48 15.50
N TYR A 83 14.43 -1.21 15.25
CA TYR A 83 13.51 -1.70 16.27
C TYR A 83 13.23 -3.18 15.99
N SER A 84 13.51 -4.03 17.00
CA SER A 84 13.25 -5.46 16.94
C SER A 84 12.06 -5.79 17.84
N GLU A 85 10.91 -6.02 17.22
CA GLU A 85 9.69 -6.42 17.94
C GLU A 85 9.38 -7.90 17.71
N SER A 86 8.44 -8.46 18.45
CA SER A 86 7.96 -9.82 18.19
C SER A 86 7.34 -9.88 16.79
N ASN A 87 7.80 -10.82 15.98
CA ASN A 87 7.41 -11.04 14.58
C ASN A 87 7.87 -9.99 13.56
N ALA A 88 8.50 -8.87 13.95
CA ALA A 88 8.84 -7.81 13.00
C ALA A 88 10.18 -7.12 13.31
N SER A 89 10.94 -6.83 12.25
CA SER A 89 12.10 -5.95 12.25
C SER A 89 11.75 -4.68 11.51
N ILE A 90 12.06 -3.53 12.07
CA ILE A 90 11.92 -2.23 11.46
C ILE A 90 13.30 -1.56 11.47
N VAL A 91 13.81 -1.24 10.30
CA VAL A 91 15.12 -0.56 10.14
C VAL A 91 14.89 0.73 9.37
N ILE A 92 15.37 1.85 9.88
CA ILE A 92 15.24 3.16 9.27
C ILE A 92 16.65 3.67 8.93
N ILE A 93 16.87 3.91 7.65
CA ILE A 93 18.10 4.56 7.17
C ILE A 93 17.87 6.05 7.03
N TYR A 94 18.82 6.84 7.48
CA TYR A 94 18.89 8.27 7.25
C TYR A 94 20.09 8.58 6.33
N LEU A 95 19.86 9.40 5.31
CA LEU A 95 20.90 9.83 4.39
C LEU A 95 21.43 11.21 4.76
N ASN A 96 22.67 11.47 4.40
CA ASN A 96 23.23 12.81 4.45
C ASN A 96 22.42 13.80 3.59
N ASN A 97 22.36 15.06 4.00
CA ASN A 97 21.56 16.09 3.33
C ASN A 97 21.98 16.36 1.87
N ASP A 98 23.22 16.08 1.52
CA ASP A 98 23.82 16.26 0.19
C ASP A 98 23.79 14.97 -0.66
N ALA A 99 23.27 13.86 -0.14
CA ALA A 99 23.19 12.60 -0.85
C ALA A 99 22.19 12.65 -2.01
N ASP A 100 22.55 12.00 -3.13
CA ASP A 100 21.61 11.73 -4.23
C ASP A 100 20.59 10.66 -3.80
N GLN A 101 19.43 11.12 -3.33
CA GLN A 101 18.38 10.26 -2.81
C GLN A 101 17.88 9.23 -3.84
N ASP A 102 17.75 9.62 -5.11
CA ASP A 102 17.28 8.71 -6.15
C ASP A 102 18.27 7.56 -6.39
N LYS A 103 19.55 7.86 -6.34
CA LYS A 103 20.62 6.84 -6.44
C LYS A 103 20.62 5.96 -5.19
N ALA A 104 20.59 6.56 -3.99
CA ALA A 104 20.61 5.84 -2.73
C ALA A 104 19.39 4.90 -2.58
N TRP A 105 18.19 5.33 -2.99
CA TRP A 105 17.00 4.49 -2.91
C TRP A 105 17.00 3.35 -3.93
N ARG A 106 17.66 3.49 -5.07
CA ARG A 106 17.88 2.36 -5.99
C ARG A 106 18.87 1.36 -5.40
N ASP A 107 20.00 1.84 -4.87
CA ASP A 107 21.02 0.99 -4.22
C ASP A 107 20.43 0.24 -3.02
N LEU A 108 19.63 0.92 -2.19
CA LEU A 108 18.91 0.32 -1.07
C LEU A 108 18.02 -0.85 -1.52
N ARG A 109 17.22 -0.66 -2.58
CA ARG A 109 16.35 -1.73 -3.10
C ARG A 109 17.14 -2.93 -3.58
N ASP A 110 18.24 -2.70 -4.26
CA ASP A 110 19.10 -3.78 -4.77
C ASP A 110 19.73 -4.55 -3.60
N LYS A 111 20.29 -3.85 -2.61
CA LYS A 111 20.90 -4.47 -1.41
C LYS A 111 19.88 -5.25 -0.57
N VAL A 112 18.69 -4.72 -0.36
CA VAL A 112 17.64 -5.42 0.39
C VAL A 112 17.10 -6.62 -0.37
N LYS A 113 17.05 -6.57 -1.70
CA LYS A 113 16.70 -7.71 -2.53
C LYS A 113 17.72 -8.84 -2.44
N ASP A 114 19.00 -8.50 -2.47
CA ASP A 114 20.09 -9.47 -2.35
C ASP A 114 20.12 -10.15 -0.97
N LEU A 115 19.69 -9.42 0.07
CA LEU A 115 19.61 -9.92 1.43
C LEU A 115 18.63 -11.09 1.61
N LYS A 116 17.65 -11.23 0.71
CA LYS A 116 16.62 -12.28 0.80
C LYS A 116 17.19 -13.68 0.99
N SER A 117 18.32 -13.99 0.38
CA SER A 117 18.98 -15.29 0.48
C SER A 117 19.66 -15.54 1.85
N ASP A 118 19.95 -14.46 2.57
CA ASP A 118 20.64 -14.53 3.88
C ASP A 118 19.68 -14.54 5.06
N LEU A 119 18.40 -14.20 4.80
CA LEU A 119 17.36 -14.24 5.82
C LEU A 119 16.88 -15.67 6.10
N PRO A 120 16.37 -15.94 7.31
CA PRO A 120 15.83 -17.25 7.67
C PRO A 120 14.65 -17.65 6.78
N ASN A 121 14.50 -18.94 6.53
CA ASN A 121 13.31 -19.49 5.89
C ASN A 121 12.06 -19.15 6.73
N GLY A 122 11.03 -18.60 6.08
CA GLY A 122 9.80 -18.17 6.76
C GLY A 122 9.72 -16.66 7.00
N CYS A 123 10.78 -15.89 6.73
CA CYS A 123 10.66 -14.44 6.62
C CYS A 123 9.86 -14.05 5.38
N ASN A 124 9.00 -13.06 5.54
CA ASN A 124 8.39 -12.38 4.40
C ASN A 124 9.43 -11.50 3.68
N ASP A 125 9.15 -11.16 2.43
CA ASP A 125 9.96 -10.18 1.71
C ASP A 125 9.97 -8.85 2.46
N SER A 126 11.12 -8.19 2.54
CA SER A 126 11.26 -6.89 3.20
C SER A 126 10.55 -5.81 2.39
N GLU A 127 9.68 -5.05 3.03
CA GLU A 127 9.01 -3.90 2.45
C GLU A 127 9.82 -2.64 2.68
N ILE A 128 10.00 -1.83 1.63
CA ILE A 128 10.76 -0.58 1.68
C ILE A 128 9.81 0.59 1.45
N ASN A 129 9.74 1.50 2.43
CA ASN A 129 9.01 2.75 2.32
C ASN A 129 10.00 3.93 2.29
N THR A 130 10.13 4.59 1.15
CA THR A 130 10.98 5.77 0.94
C THR A 130 10.23 7.10 1.05
N ASN A 131 8.95 7.08 1.40
CA ASN A 131 8.07 8.24 1.43
C ASN A 131 7.52 8.48 2.85
N LEU A 132 8.39 8.52 3.85
CA LEU A 132 7.99 8.63 5.26
C LEU A 132 7.35 9.99 5.61
N ALA A 133 7.75 11.05 4.92
CA ALA A 133 7.25 12.41 5.15
C ALA A 133 6.09 12.81 4.20
N GLU A 134 5.65 11.90 3.32
CA GLU A 134 4.60 12.23 2.37
C GLU A 134 3.24 12.30 3.08
N THR A 135 2.66 13.48 3.12
CA THR A 135 1.32 13.72 3.67
C THR A 135 0.26 13.66 2.57
N ALA A 136 -0.91 13.12 2.90
CA ALA A 136 -2.04 13.18 1.99
C ALA A 136 -2.49 14.63 1.82
N GLY A 137 -2.63 15.09 0.58
CA GLY A 137 -3.11 16.43 0.26
C GLY A 137 -4.63 16.53 0.25
N ILE A 138 -5.34 15.39 0.30
CA ILE A 138 -6.79 15.31 0.48
C ILE A 138 -7.16 13.99 1.15
N ILE A 139 -8.09 14.05 2.10
CA ILE A 139 -8.67 12.88 2.73
C ILE A 139 -10.18 12.91 2.50
N ILE A 140 -10.71 11.83 1.93
CA ILE A 140 -12.12 11.66 1.65
C ILE A 140 -12.64 10.50 2.50
N SER A 141 -13.68 10.74 3.30
CA SER A 141 -14.41 9.72 4.06
C SER A 141 -15.53 9.14 3.21
N VAL A 142 -15.66 7.82 3.24
CA VAL A 142 -16.79 7.08 2.69
C VAL A 142 -17.42 6.32 3.84
N SER A 143 -18.59 6.77 4.31
CA SER A 143 -19.23 6.29 5.53
C SER A 143 -20.70 5.95 5.34
N GLY A 144 -21.24 5.14 6.27
CA GLY A 144 -22.66 4.81 6.28
C GLY A 144 -23.03 3.80 7.38
N ASN A 145 -24.22 3.97 7.95
CA ASN A 145 -24.67 3.19 9.11
C ASN A 145 -24.97 1.71 8.81
N ASN A 146 -25.39 1.40 7.59
CA ASN A 146 -25.85 0.05 7.21
C ASN A 146 -24.83 -0.69 6.35
N TYR A 147 -23.59 -0.20 6.30
CA TYR A 147 -22.53 -0.76 5.46
C TYR A 147 -21.45 -1.43 6.29
N SER A 148 -21.01 -2.60 5.86
CA SER A 148 -19.79 -3.22 6.35
C SER A 148 -18.56 -2.49 5.79
N TYR A 149 -17.42 -2.59 6.47
CA TYR A 149 -16.14 -2.03 5.98
C TYR A 149 -15.78 -2.53 4.58
N GLN A 150 -16.19 -3.75 4.22
CA GLN A 150 -16.00 -4.26 2.87
C GLN A 150 -16.83 -3.53 1.83
N GLN A 151 -18.13 -3.32 2.12
CA GLN A 151 -19.02 -2.62 1.19
C GLN A 151 -18.52 -1.19 0.97
N LEU A 152 -18.16 -0.50 2.08
CA LEU A 152 -17.54 0.82 2.03
C LEU A 152 -16.21 0.80 1.25
N GLY A 153 -15.37 -0.22 1.46
CA GLY A 153 -14.14 -0.41 0.73
C GLY A 153 -14.34 -0.61 -0.77
N ASN A 154 -15.40 -1.32 -1.19
CA ASN A 154 -15.73 -1.48 -2.60
C ASN A 154 -16.16 -0.15 -3.24
N TYR A 155 -17.01 0.63 -2.54
CA TYR A 155 -17.36 1.99 -2.98
C TYR A 155 -16.12 2.91 -3.04
N ALA A 156 -15.25 2.82 -2.04
CA ALA A 156 -13.99 3.57 -2.04
C ALA A 156 -13.09 3.20 -3.23
N ASP A 157 -13.00 1.92 -3.59
CA ASP A 157 -12.26 1.48 -4.78
C ASP A 157 -12.86 2.03 -6.08
N ASP A 158 -14.18 2.10 -6.18
CA ASP A 158 -14.85 2.66 -7.35
C ASP A 158 -14.66 4.17 -7.44
N ILE A 159 -14.70 4.87 -6.32
CA ILE A 159 -14.34 6.30 -6.24
C ILE A 159 -12.88 6.50 -6.62
N LYS A 160 -11.96 5.70 -6.07
CA LYS A 160 -10.53 5.72 -6.41
C LYS A 160 -10.30 5.58 -7.91
N LYS A 161 -10.98 4.63 -8.59
CA LYS A 161 -10.86 4.43 -10.04
C LYS A 161 -11.28 5.68 -10.82
N GLN A 162 -12.39 6.32 -10.42
CA GLN A 162 -12.89 7.51 -11.10
C GLN A 162 -12.04 8.77 -10.85
N LEU A 163 -11.42 8.87 -9.67
CA LEU A 163 -10.54 9.98 -9.31
C LEU A 163 -9.12 9.84 -9.86
N ARG A 164 -8.65 8.62 -10.11
CA ARG A 164 -7.27 8.32 -10.54
C ARG A 164 -6.82 9.11 -11.75
N ASP A 165 -7.71 9.36 -12.68
CA ASP A 165 -7.41 10.09 -13.93
C ASP A 165 -7.50 11.62 -13.78
N THR A 166 -7.53 12.13 -12.54
CA THR A 166 -7.50 13.57 -12.30
C THR A 166 -6.06 14.07 -12.39
N SER A 167 -5.84 15.09 -13.23
CA SER A 167 -4.52 15.66 -13.42
C SER A 167 -3.96 16.21 -12.10
N GLY A 168 -2.72 15.87 -11.80
CA GLY A 168 -2.03 16.33 -10.57
C GLY A 168 -2.15 15.36 -9.39
N ILE A 169 -2.95 14.30 -9.47
CA ILE A 169 -2.93 13.21 -8.49
C ILE A 169 -1.74 12.31 -8.81
N SER A 170 -0.95 11.97 -7.78
CA SER A 170 0.14 10.98 -7.83
C SER A 170 -0.39 9.58 -7.57
N ARG A 171 -1.11 9.41 -6.46
CA ARG A 171 -1.75 8.15 -6.06
C ARG A 171 -2.92 8.40 -5.12
N ILE A 172 -3.78 7.39 -4.99
CA ILE A 172 -4.86 7.37 -3.99
C ILE A 172 -4.78 6.03 -3.25
N ASP A 173 -4.67 6.09 -1.94
CA ASP A 173 -4.66 4.92 -1.07
C ASP A 173 -5.99 4.79 -0.35
N VAL A 174 -6.52 3.55 -0.30
CA VAL A 174 -7.72 3.22 0.48
C VAL A 174 -7.28 2.67 1.82
N LYS A 175 -7.70 3.29 2.91
CA LYS A 175 -7.38 2.92 4.29
C LYS A 175 -8.63 2.45 5.03
N GLY A 176 -8.49 1.41 5.86
CA GLY A 176 -9.62 0.84 6.61
C GLY A 176 -10.46 -0.18 5.84
N LYS A 177 -10.12 -0.48 4.59
CA LYS A 177 -10.74 -1.59 3.88
C LYS A 177 -10.23 -2.91 4.44
N GLN A 178 -11.15 -3.80 4.81
CA GLN A 178 -10.80 -5.13 5.27
C GLN A 178 -10.50 -6.06 4.07
N ALA A 179 -9.38 -6.75 4.11
CA ALA A 179 -9.04 -7.76 3.13
C ALA A 179 -9.92 -9.02 3.33
N ARG A 180 -10.38 -9.59 2.23
CA ARG A 180 -11.08 -10.89 2.28
C ARG A 180 -10.06 -12.00 2.42
N GLN A 181 -10.35 -12.94 3.28
CA GLN A 181 -9.52 -14.13 3.48
C GLN A 181 -10.41 -15.37 3.60
N VAL A 182 -9.85 -16.53 3.29
CA VAL A 182 -10.49 -17.80 3.57
C VAL A 182 -9.98 -18.29 4.93
N LYS A 183 -10.88 -18.46 5.89
CA LYS A 183 -10.57 -19.07 7.18
C LYS A 183 -10.85 -20.56 7.13
N VAL A 184 -9.85 -21.36 7.51
CA VAL A 184 -9.95 -22.80 7.70
C VAL A 184 -9.92 -23.07 9.21
N GLN A 185 -11.10 -23.16 9.81
CA GLN A 185 -11.23 -23.39 11.26
C GLN A 185 -11.22 -24.87 11.57
N VAL A 186 -10.13 -25.33 12.12
CA VAL A 186 -9.87 -26.73 12.42
C VAL A 186 -10.64 -27.18 13.68
N ASP A 187 -11.29 -28.35 13.62
CA ASP A 187 -11.91 -29.02 14.76
C ASP A 187 -10.92 -30.01 15.37
N TRP A 188 -10.39 -29.68 16.53
CA TRP A 188 -9.38 -30.49 17.23
C TRP A 188 -9.83 -31.91 17.54
N ASN A 189 -11.13 -32.13 17.83
CA ASN A 189 -11.64 -33.46 18.10
C ASN A 189 -11.59 -34.35 16.84
N LYS A 190 -11.91 -33.77 15.69
CA LYS A 190 -11.85 -34.45 14.41
C LYS A 190 -10.42 -34.70 13.96
N VAL A 191 -9.54 -33.72 14.11
CA VAL A 191 -8.11 -33.88 13.81
C VAL A 191 -7.50 -35.03 14.61
N ASN A 192 -7.78 -35.08 15.89
CA ASN A 192 -7.31 -36.17 16.75
C ASN A 192 -7.93 -37.53 16.37
N LYS A 193 -9.23 -37.55 16.02
CA LYS A 193 -9.93 -38.76 15.57
C LYS A 193 -9.34 -39.35 14.31
N TYR A 194 -9.04 -38.48 13.31
CA TYR A 194 -8.48 -38.93 12.03
C TYR A 194 -6.95 -39.02 12.04
N GLN A 195 -6.29 -38.63 13.14
CA GLN A 195 -4.83 -38.64 13.33
C GLN A 195 -4.09 -37.83 12.23
N VAL A 196 -4.64 -36.70 11.83
CA VAL A 196 -4.03 -35.78 10.85
C VAL A 196 -3.28 -34.67 11.58
N SER A 197 -2.07 -34.33 11.12
CA SER A 197 -1.33 -33.19 11.65
C SER A 197 -1.81 -31.88 11.06
N VAL A 198 -2.00 -30.84 11.87
CA VAL A 198 -2.32 -29.49 11.37
C VAL A 198 -1.18 -28.93 10.51
N ALA A 199 0.06 -29.29 10.82
CA ALA A 199 1.22 -28.91 10.00
C ALA A 199 1.12 -29.50 8.58
N ASP A 200 0.66 -30.75 8.47
CA ASP A 200 0.46 -31.38 7.16
C ASP A 200 -0.66 -30.69 6.39
N VAL A 201 -1.74 -30.28 7.05
CA VAL A 201 -2.82 -29.49 6.45
C VAL A 201 -2.28 -28.18 5.86
N CYS A 202 -1.48 -27.43 6.64
CA CYS A 202 -0.85 -26.19 6.16
C CYS A 202 0.08 -26.45 4.97
N THR A 203 0.87 -27.51 5.02
CA THR A 203 1.81 -27.88 3.96
C THR A 203 1.07 -28.22 2.67
N VAL A 204 0.02 -29.03 2.76
CA VAL A 204 -0.80 -29.44 1.59
C VAL A 204 -1.51 -28.24 0.98
N LEU A 205 -2.12 -27.36 1.80
CA LEU A 205 -2.77 -26.15 1.32
C LEU A 205 -1.79 -25.21 0.61
N SER A 206 -0.61 -25.01 1.18
CA SER A 206 0.43 -24.18 0.57
C SER A 206 0.96 -24.78 -0.73
N ALA A 207 1.17 -26.09 -0.77
CA ALA A 207 1.67 -26.79 -1.96
C ALA A 207 0.66 -26.83 -3.11
N GLN A 208 -0.65 -26.85 -2.82
CA GLN A 208 -1.70 -26.86 -3.83
C GLN A 208 -2.14 -25.45 -4.26
N ASN A 209 -1.77 -24.41 -3.54
CA ASN A 209 -2.12 -23.03 -3.89
C ASN A 209 -0.98 -22.32 -4.63
N VAL A 210 -0.42 -22.98 -5.63
CA VAL A 210 0.70 -22.47 -6.43
C VAL A 210 0.32 -22.46 -7.90
N ASP A 211 0.51 -21.33 -8.57
CA ASP A 211 0.36 -21.23 -10.03
C ASP A 211 1.69 -21.61 -10.70
N ILE A 212 1.70 -22.79 -11.32
CA ILE A 212 2.87 -23.29 -12.03
C ILE A 212 2.64 -23.12 -13.55
N PRO A 213 3.31 -22.15 -14.20
CA PRO A 213 3.20 -22.00 -15.65
C PRO A 213 3.74 -23.25 -16.35
N SER A 214 2.84 -24.08 -16.88
CA SER A 214 3.16 -25.38 -17.46
C SER A 214 3.67 -25.32 -18.91
N GLY A 215 3.78 -24.11 -19.47
CA GLY A 215 4.33 -23.91 -20.81
C GLY A 215 3.38 -24.27 -21.95
N SER A 216 3.93 -24.61 -23.11
CA SER A 216 3.16 -25.00 -24.29
C SER A 216 3.79 -26.19 -24.98
N LEU A 217 2.98 -27.13 -25.43
CA LEU A 217 3.37 -28.25 -26.30
C LEU A 217 3.27 -27.83 -27.76
N ASN A 218 4.36 -28.01 -28.52
CA ASN A 218 4.36 -27.82 -29.95
C ASN A 218 3.95 -29.13 -30.61
N LEU A 219 2.78 -29.18 -31.21
CA LEU A 219 2.33 -30.30 -32.05
C LEU A 219 2.51 -29.95 -33.52
N VAL A 220 2.51 -30.97 -34.38
CA VAL A 220 2.59 -30.80 -35.85
C VAL A 220 1.46 -29.94 -36.38
N THR A 221 0.33 -29.91 -35.67
CA THR A 221 -0.93 -29.17 -36.01
C THR A 221 -1.07 -27.82 -35.33
N GLY A 222 -0.10 -27.42 -34.45
CA GLY A 222 -0.16 -26.13 -33.73
C GLY A 222 0.39 -26.18 -32.32
N LYS A 223 0.33 -25.03 -31.63
CA LYS A 223 0.76 -24.87 -30.25
C LYS A 223 -0.43 -25.05 -29.30
N ILE A 224 -0.37 -26.02 -28.41
CA ILE A 224 -1.36 -26.18 -27.33
C ILE A 224 -0.73 -25.64 -26.04
N LYS A 225 -1.43 -24.68 -25.42
CA LYS A 225 -1.08 -24.20 -24.08
C LYS A 225 -1.52 -25.25 -23.05
N VAL A 226 -0.60 -25.68 -22.21
CA VAL A 226 -0.92 -26.59 -21.11
C VAL A 226 -1.22 -25.71 -19.89
N ASP A 227 -2.47 -25.70 -19.44
CA ASP A 227 -2.87 -25.08 -18.19
C ASP A 227 -2.92 -26.15 -17.11
N THR A 228 -2.14 -25.98 -16.06
CA THR A 228 -2.26 -26.80 -14.85
C THR A 228 -3.17 -26.04 -13.89
N PRO A 229 -4.26 -26.64 -13.39
CA PRO A 229 -5.06 -26.00 -12.35
C PRO A 229 -4.16 -25.76 -11.13
N GLY A 230 -3.87 -24.49 -10.84
CA GLY A 230 -2.90 -24.07 -9.83
C GLY A 230 -3.59 -23.64 -8.54
N MET A 231 -3.97 -22.37 -8.46
CA MET A 231 -4.56 -21.81 -7.24
C MET A 231 -6.02 -22.26 -7.02
N PHE A 232 -6.44 -22.32 -5.77
CA PHE A 232 -7.85 -22.57 -5.45
C PHE A 232 -8.74 -21.47 -6.03
N SER A 233 -9.78 -21.88 -6.74
CA SER A 233 -10.75 -20.97 -7.37
C SER A 233 -12.03 -20.80 -6.55
N SER A 234 -12.31 -21.73 -5.65
CA SER A 234 -13.51 -21.74 -4.83
C SER A 234 -13.28 -22.31 -3.43
N LEU A 235 -14.20 -22.01 -2.49
CA LEU A 235 -14.18 -22.64 -1.16
C LEU A 235 -14.32 -24.17 -1.29
N HIS A 236 -15.08 -24.63 -2.28
CA HIS A 236 -15.32 -26.04 -2.53
C HIS A 236 -14.04 -26.80 -2.89
N ASP A 237 -13.12 -26.17 -3.62
CA ASP A 237 -11.82 -26.76 -3.94
C ASP A 237 -11.00 -26.99 -2.66
N ILE A 238 -11.00 -25.99 -1.78
CA ILE A 238 -10.32 -26.06 -0.48
C ILE A 238 -10.95 -27.15 0.40
N GLU A 239 -12.29 -27.18 0.50
CA GLU A 239 -13.03 -28.17 1.27
C GLU A 239 -12.74 -29.61 0.84
N ASN A 240 -12.60 -29.85 -0.46
CA ASN A 240 -12.36 -31.19 -1.00
C ASN A 240 -10.88 -31.58 -1.11
N THR A 241 -9.98 -30.69 -0.73
CA THR A 241 -8.54 -31.01 -0.68
C THR A 241 -8.28 -32.18 0.25
N VAL A 242 -7.57 -33.18 -0.24
CA VAL A 242 -7.16 -34.35 0.53
C VAL A 242 -5.93 -34.01 1.36
N VAL A 243 -6.03 -34.13 2.68
CA VAL A 243 -4.96 -33.79 3.65
C VAL A 243 -4.31 -35.01 4.27
N GLY A 244 -4.84 -36.21 4.03
CA GLY A 244 -4.27 -37.44 4.54
C GLY A 244 -5.12 -38.66 4.28
N VAL A 245 -4.69 -39.78 4.83
CA VAL A 245 -5.44 -41.04 4.86
C VAL A 245 -5.57 -41.44 6.33
N SER A 246 -6.78 -41.74 6.76
CA SER A 246 -7.05 -42.19 8.13
C SER A 246 -6.30 -43.49 8.44
N SER A 247 -5.47 -43.46 9.43
CA SER A 247 -4.72 -44.66 9.88
C SER A 247 -5.64 -45.76 10.43
N SER A 248 -6.86 -45.41 10.84
CA SER A 248 -7.83 -46.34 11.43
C SER A 248 -8.78 -46.98 10.42
N THR A 249 -9.17 -46.24 9.36
CA THR A 249 -10.16 -46.70 8.39
C THR A 249 -9.61 -46.87 6.96
N GLY A 250 -8.42 -46.34 6.66
CA GLY A 250 -7.84 -46.34 5.32
C GLY A 250 -8.54 -45.38 4.34
N GLU A 251 -9.49 -44.59 4.81
CA GLU A 251 -10.23 -43.62 3.98
C GLU A 251 -9.46 -42.31 3.81
N THR A 252 -9.64 -41.66 2.65
CA THR A 252 -9.08 -40.34 2.41
C THR A 252 -9.76 -39.28 3.27
N VAL A 253 -8.97 -38.50 4.02
CA VAL A 253 -9.44 -37.38 4.84
C VAL A 253 -9.33 -36.08 4.05
N ARG A 254 -10.43 -35.37 3.95
CA ARG A 254 -10.53 -34.06 3.28
C ARG A 254 -10.63 -32.94 4.32
N ILE A 255 -10.35 -31.72 3.91
CA ILE A 255 -10.44 -30.55 4.81
C ILE A 255 -11.85 -30.43 5.41
N LYS A 256 -12.90 -30.62 4.66
CA LYS A 256 -14.30 -30.58 5.15
C LYS A 256 -14.59 -31.59 6.28
N ASP A 257 -13.83 -32.69 6.37
CA ASP A 257 -14.02 -33.71 7.38
C ASP A 257 -13.45 -33.29 8.74
N ILE A 258 -12.43 -32.41 8.74
CA ILE A 258 -11.70 -31.97 9.91
C ILE A 258 -11.79 -30.47 10.23
N ALA A 259 -12.29 -29.66 9.31
CA ALA A 259 -12.35 -28.21 9.42
C ALA A 259 -13.61 -27.62 8.78
N LYS A 260 -13.96 -26.40 9.19
CA LYS A 260 -14.96 -25.56 8.54
C LYS A 260 -14.23 -24.51 7.71
N VAL A 261 -14.57 -24.44 6.42
CA VAL A 261 -14.01 -23.44 5.46
C VAL A 261 -15.06 -22.38 5.19
N TYR A 262 -14.70 -21.12 5.36
CA TYR A 262 -15.60 -20.01 5.08
C TYR A 262 -14.84 -18.74 4.72
N MET A 263 -15.51 -17.84 3.99
CA MET A 263 -14.98 -16.51 3.73
C MET A 263 -15.18 -15.64 4.95
N ASP A 264 -14.14 -14.94 5.34
CA ASP A 264 -14.16 -13.98 6.42
C ASP A 264 -13.27 -12.77 6.06
N TYR A 265 -13.18 -11.83 6.96
CA TYR A 265 -12.31 -10.66 6.82
C TYR A 265 -11.15 -10.77 7.79
N ASP A 266 -10.04 -10.15 7.40
CA ASP A 266 -8.91 -10.01 8.28
C ASP A 266 -9.21 -8.95 9.33
N ASP A 267 -9.59 -9.40 10.53
CA ASP A 267 -9.91 -8.53 11.65
C ASP A 267 -8.67 -7.93 12.32
N ASP A 268 -7.49 -8.54 12.11
CA ASP A 268 -6.27 -8.21 12.84
C ASP A 268 -5.40 -7.18 12.10
N SER A 269 -5.58 -7.00 10.79
CA SER A 269 -4.62 -6.27 9.95
C SER A 269 -4.95 -4.82 9.72
N ASN A 270 -6.12 -4.30 10.13
CA ASN A 270 -6.55 -2.98 9.68
C ASN A 270 -7.15 -2.09 10.78
N TYR A 271 -6.73 -0.83 10.74
CA TYR A 271 -7.40 0.22 11.49
C TYR A 271 -8.85 0.33 11.05
N LYS A 272 -9.79 0.30 12.00
CA LYS A 272 -11.21 0.56 11.78
C LYS A 272 -11.44 2.05 12.00
N PHE A 273 -11.85 2.74 10.96
CA PHE A 273 -12.18 4.15 11.04
C PHE A 273 -13.68 4.33 11.24
N THR A 274 -14.02 5.39 11.92
CA THR A 274 -15.40 5.85 12.05
C THR A 274 -15.47 7.33 11.72
N ASP A 275 -16.56 7.74 11.08
CA ASP A 275 -16.86 9.12 10.78
C ASP A 275 -18.25 9.43 11.32
N ASN A 276 -18.35 10.43 12.21
CA ASN A 276 -19.58 10.77 12.93
C ASN A 276 -20.29 9.57 13.61
N GLY A 277 -19.49 8.61 14.12
CA GLY A 277 -20.01 7.40 14.77
C GLY A 277 -20.46 6.30 13.83
N GLN A 278 -20.32 6.47 12.51
CA GLN A 278 -20.61 5.48 11.48
C GLN A 278 -19.32 4.80 11.01
N ASN A 279 -19.41 3.55 10.53
CA ASN A 279 -18.29 2.90 9.91
C ASN A 279 -17.81 3.73 8.72
N ALA A 280 -16.50 3.89 8.59
CA ALA A 280 -15.89 4.67 7.52
C ALA A 280 -14.66 3.98 6.90
N VAL A 281 -14.45 4.22 5.62
CA VAL A 281 -13.24 3.91 4.88
C VAL A 281 -12.70 5.21 4.32
N LEU A 282 -11.39 5.44 4.42
CA LEU A 282 -10.77 6.68 4.01
C LEU A 282 -10.02 6.49 2.68
N LEU A 283 -10.14 7.49 1.80
CA LEU A 283 -9.26 7.63 0.64
C LEU A 283 -8.28 8.75 0.93
N ALA A 284 -7.00 8.43 0.94
CA ALA A 284 -5.91 9.38 1.08
C ALA A 284 -5.34 9.67 -0.32
N GLY A 285 -5.55 10.88 -0.82
CA GLY A 285 -5.06 11.34 -2.12
C GLY A 285 -3.75 12.10 -1.98
N TYR A 286 -2.73 11.70 -2.75
CA TYR A 286 -1.41 12.32 -2.79
C TYR A 286 -1.23 13.05 -4.11
N PHE A 287 -0.70 14.26 -4.04
CA PHE A 287 -0.50 15.10 -5.20
C PHE A 287 0.92 14.97 -5.77
N GLN A 288 1.06 15.27 -7.05
CA GLN A 288 2.36 15.34 -7.70
C GLN A 288 3.17 16.51 -7.13
N LYS A 289 4.47 16.29 -6.88
CA LYS A 289 5.38 17.34 -6.39
C LYS A 289 5.36 18.55 -7.31
N ASN A 290 5.55 19.73 -6.74
CA ASN A 290 5.62 21.02 -7.43
C ASN A 290 4.34 21.40 -8.21
N LYS A 291 3.19 20.83 -7.92
CA LYS A 291 1.90 21.19 -8.50
C LYS A 291 1.12 22.14 -7.59
N ASN A 292 0.31 23.00 -8.19
CA ASN A 292 -0.63 23.83 -7.43
C ASN A 292 -1.81 22.98 -6.98
N ILE A 293 -2.00 22.82 -5.67
CA ILE A 293 -3.06 21.98 -5.09
C ILE A 293 -4.45 22.56 -5.27
N VAL A 294 -4.60 23.89 -5.40
CA VAL A 294 -5.90 24.56 -5.46
C VAL A 294 -6.74 24.14 -6.69
N PRO A 295 -6.22 24.13 -7.93
CA PRO A 295 -6.98 23.64 -9.07
C PRO A 295 -7.25 22.13 -8.97
N ILE A 296 -6.30 21.34 -8.46
CA ILE A 296 -6.46 19.90 -8.30
C ILE A 296 -7.61 19.60 -7.33
N GLY A 297 -7.65 20.27 -6.17
CA GLY A 297 -8.75 20.14 -5.20
C GLY A 297 -10.11 20.47 -5.83
N LYS A 298 -10.20 21.60 -6.55
CA LYS A 298 -11.44 21.97 -7.25
C LYS A 298 -11.91 20.96 -8.28
N ASP A 299 -11.00 20.32 -9.00
CA ASP A 299 -11.34 19.29 -9.98
C ASP A 299 -11.78 17.99 -9.29
N ILE A 300 -11.16 17.65 -8.14
CA ILE A 300 -11.58 16.52 -7.31
C ILE A 300 -12.98 16.76 -6.76
N THR A 301 -13.26 17.94 -6.15
CA THR A 301 -14.59 18.26 -5.60
C THR A 301 -15.67 18.17 -6.68
N LYS A 302 -15.45 18.73 -7.88
CA LYS A 302 -16.39 18.61 -9.01
C LYS A 302 -16.64 17.15 -9.41
N LYS A 303 -15.60 16.32 -9.46
CA LYS A 303 -15.75 14.90 -9.77
C LYS A 303 -16.50 14.17 -8.65
N LEU A 304 -16.21 14.47 -7.39
CA LEU A 304 -16.92 13.90 -6.24
C LEU A 304 -18.40 14.25 -6.26
N ASP A 305 -18.77 15.47 -6.60
CA ASP A 305 -20.18 15.88 -6.75
C ASP A 305 -20.90 15.06 -7.83
N THR A 306 -20.19 14.67 -8.88
CA THR A 306 -20.73 13.81 -9.93
C THR A 306 -20.85 12.37 -9.46
N ILE A 307 -19.84 11.87 -8.76
CA ILE A 307 -19.79 10.52 -8.20
C ILE A 307 -20.87 10.34 -7.12
N LYS A 308 -21.06 11.32 -6.23
CA LYS A 308 -22.11 11.33 -5.20
C LYS A 308 -23.51 11.10 -5.79
N LYS A 309 -23.79 11.62 -6.97
CA LYS A 309 -25.09 11.42 -7.65
C LYS A 309 -25.32 9.99 -8.17
N GLN A 310 -24.25 9.23 -8.35
CA GLN A 310 -24.29 7.84 -8.83
C GLN A 310 -24.29 6.82 -7.70
N MET A 311 -24.02 7.26 -6.48
CA MET A 311 -23.92 6.42 -5.29
C MET A 311 -25.27 6.32 -4.54
N PRO A 312 -25.45 5.30 -3.70
CA PRO A 312 -26.63 5.20 -2.85
C PRO A 312 -26.82 6.44 -1.97
N LYS A 313 -28.07 6.87 -1.75
CA LYS A 313 -28.38 8.10 -1.01
C LYS A 313 -28.04 8.05 0.48
N ASP A 314 -27.92 6.86 1.03
CA ASP A 314 -27.58 6.56 2.42
C ASP A 314 -26.07 6.41 2.65
N LEU A 315 -25.27 6.50 1.57
CA LEU A 315 -23.82 6.57 1.60
C LEU A 315 -23.38 8.03 1.72
N THR A 316 -22.59 8.32 2.73
CA THR A 316 -22.01 9.66 2.95
C THR A 316 -20.58 9.68 2.41
N ILE A 317 -20.26 10.69 1.61
CA ILE A 317 -18.92 10.91 1.08
C ILE A 317 -18.55 12.36 1.41
N ASP A 318 -17.57 12.55 2.29
CA ASP A 318 -17.17 13.87 2.76
C ASP A 318 -15.66 14.08 2.61
N GLU A 319 -15.29 15.29 2.23
CA GLU A 319 -13.91 15.77 2.29
C GLU A 319 -13.62 16.18 3.74
N ILE A 320 -12.56 15.60 4.35
CA ILE A 320 -12.19 15.88 5.75
C ILE A 320 -11.17 17.03 5.79
N THR A 321 -10.32 17.16 4.76
CA THR A 321 -9.31 18.22 4.62
C THR A 321 -9.14 18.58 3.16
#